data_427d7a6e84d8f2eaf726d4d6b8e0b3d1
#
_entry.id   427d7a6e84d8f2eaf726d4d6b8e0b3d1
#
_cell.length_a   1.000
_cell.length_b   1.000
_cell.length_c   1.000
_cell.angle_alpha   90.00
_cell.angle_beta   90.00
_cell.angle_gamma   90.00
#
_symmetry.space_group_name_H-M   'P 1'
#
loop_
_entity.id
_entity.type
_entity.pdbx_description
1 polymer ?
#
loop_
_entity_poly.entity_id
_entity_poly.type
_entity_poly.pdbx_seq_one_letter_code
_entity_poly.pdbx_strand_id
1 'polypeptide(L)'
;MLKIDAGLIYGKGVSDSAISVIVGDASANPLGADLIRATKASLDRGVATIKTGGFAYDYSKTVHNTIINEGFRVLKTLSGHGVGNDVHEMPLFLNYPAATMKKIQWTPGMVVALEPITAVESDDVVYHDINDWNLYCRKGDLGAQWEYTVLITENGPEILAGVTEDWY
;
A
#
# COMPACT_ATOMS: atom_id res chain seq x y z
N MET A 1 -0.34 3.35 -18.01
CA MET A 1 -0.57 2.72 -16.70
C MET A 1 -1.77 3.39 -16.06
N LEU A 2 -2.65 2.64 -15.44
CA LEU A 2 -3.84 3.12 -14.72
C LEU A 2 -3.79 2.61 -13.28
N LYS A 3 -4.09 3.47 -12.31
CA LYS A 3 -4.35 3.12 -10.93
C LYS A 3 -5.86 3.17 -10.68
N ILE A 4 -6.39 2.16 -10.04
CA ILE A 4 -7.77 2.06 -9.60
C ILE A 4 -7.73 1.90 -8.09
N ASP A 5 -8.39 2.81 -7.37
CA ASP A 5 -8.42 2.87 -5.92
C ASP A 5 -9.89 3.09 -5.50
N ALA A 6 -10.42 2.22 -4.66
CA ALA A 6 -11.84 2.15 -4.38
C ALA A 6 -12.13 1.79 -2.92
N GLY A 7 -12.55 2.79 -2.16
CA GLY A 7 -13.18 2.61 -0.85
C GLY A 7 -14.66 2.27 -0.99
N LEU A 8 -15.15 1.30 -0.23
CA LEU A 8 -16.55 0.87 -0.22
C LEU A 8 -17.09 0.82 1.21
N ILE A 9 -18.29 1.40 1.38
CA ILE A 9 -19.08 1.27 2.62
C ILE A 9 -20.38 0.56 2.28
N TYR A 10 -20.62 -0.58 2.93
CA TYR A 10 -21.87 -1.31 2.80
C TYR A 10 -22.42 -1.72 4.18
N GLY A 11 -23.53 -1.13 4.59
CA GLY A 11 -24.07 -1.30 5.93
C GLY A 11 -23.09 -0.77 6.99
N LYS A 12 -22.48 -1.67 7.75
CA LYS A 12 -21.43 -1.36 8.73
C LYS A 12 -20.03 -1.84 8.29
N GLY A 13 -19.96 -2.49 7.13
CA GLY A 13 -18.69 -2.96 6.57
C GLY A 13 -18.02 -1.86 5.77
N VAL A 14 -16.73 -1.68 5.99
CA VAL A 14 -15.88 -0.76 5.24
C VAL A 14 -14.70 -1.55 4.70
N SER A 15 -14.37 -1.33 3.44
CA SER A 15 -13.16 -1.87 2.82
C SER A 15 -12.52 -0.85 1.91
N ASP A 16 -11.21 -0.95 1.76
CA ASP A 16 -10.41 -0.17 0.83
C ASP A 16 -9.48 -1.08 0.05
N SER A 17 -9.32 -0.83 -1.24
CA SER A 17 -8.40 -1.61 -2.06
C SER A 17 -7.97 -0.88 -3.32
N ALA A 18 -6.72 -1.05 -3.69
CA ALA A 18 -6.19 -0.47 -4.92
C ALA A 18 -5.35 -1.46 -5.72
N ILE A 19 -5.38 -1.25 -7.03
CA ILE A 19 -4.49 -1.93 -7.99
C ILE A 19 -3.94 -0.94 -9.01
N SER A 20 -2.79 -1.27 -9.56
CA SER A 20 -2.25 -0.61 -10.75
C SER A 20 -2.19 -1.62 -11.88
N VAL A 21 -2.56 -1.20 -13.10
CA VAL A 21 -2.57 -2.05 -14.29
C VAL A 21 -1.96 -1.33 -15.50
N ILE A 22 -1.40 -2.10 -16.44
CA ILE A 22 -1.04 -1.58 -17.75
C ILE A 22 -2.28 -1.69 -18.65
N VAL A 23 -2.69 -0.57 -19.22
CA VAL A 23 -3.78 -0.56 -20.21
C VAL A 23 -3.19 -0.94 -21.58
N GLY A 24 -3.68 -2.04 -22.13
CA GLY A 24 -3.16 -2.59 -23.40
C GLY A 24 -2.04 -3.61 -23.17
N ASP A 25 -1.07 -3.62 -24.09
CA ASP A 25 0.04 -4.56 -24.05
C ASP A 25 1.08 -4.14 -22.99
N ALA A 26 1.30 -4.98 -22.00
CA ALA A 26 2.29 -4.74 -20.95
C ALA A 26 3.72 -4.64 -21.48
N SER A 27 4.03 -5.30 -22.61
CA SER A 27 5.35 -5.22 -23.25
C SER A 27 5.67 -3.83 -23.80
N ALA A 28 4.65 -3.00 -24.02
CA ALA A 28 4.84 -1.60 -24.43
C ALA A 28 5.30 -0.67 -23.29
N ASN A 29 5.17 -1.12 -22.03
CA ASN A 29 5.63 -0.37 -20.86
C ASN A 29 6.27 -1.31 -19.82
N PRO A 30 7.43 -1.89 -20.12
CA PRO A 30 8.08 -2.86 -19.23
C PRO A 30 8.47 -2.24 -17.87
N LEU A 31 8.90 -0.98 -17.85
CA LEU A 31 9.24 -0.29 -16.62
C LEU A 31 8.02 -0.14 -15.67
N GLY A 32 6.85 0.20 -16.24
CA GLY A 32 5.60 0.28 -15.48
C GLY A 32 5.15 -1.09 -14.97
N ALA A 33 5.31 -2.14 -15.77
CA ALA A 33 5.01 -3.52 -15.37
C ALA A 33 5.93 -3.99 -14.23
N ASP A 34 7.24 -3.67 -14.30
CA ASP A 34 8.21 -3.99 -13.24
C ASP A 34 7.88 -3.24 -11.94
N LEU A 35 7.51 -1.96 -12.03
CA LEU A 35 7.10 -1.17 -10.88
C LEU A 35 5.85 -1.75 -10.21
N ILE A 36 4.82 -2.12 -10.98
CA ILE A 36 3.59 -2.74 -10.46
C ILE A 36 3.92 -4.04 -9.76
N ARG A 37 4.70 -4.90 -10.39
CA ARG A 37 5.12 -6.20 -9.84
C ARG A 37 5.89 -6.03 -8.51
N ALA A 38 6.83 -5.10 -8.46
CA ALA A 38 7.58 -4.79 -7.26
C ALA A 38 6.67 -4.26 -6.13
N THR A 39 5.71 -3.41 -6.49
CA THR A 39 4.75 -2.82 -5.52
C THR A 39 3.89 -3.91 -4.89
N LYS A 40 3.25 -4.78 -5.70
CA LYS A 40 2.47 -5.91 -5.20
C LYS A 40 3.33 -6.85 -4.36
N ALA A 41 4.49 -7.27 -4.86
CA ALA A 41 5.40 -8.15 -4.13
C ALA A 41 5.84 -7.56 -2.78
N SER A 42 5.99 -6.23 -2.69
CA SER A 42 6.32 -5.57 -1.44
C SER A 42 5.19 -5.69 -0.41
N LEU A 43 3.94 -5.54 -0.85
CA LEU A 43 2.76 -5.69 -0.01
C LEU A 43 2.62 -7.15 0.47
N ASP A 44 2.68 -8.11 -0.45
CA ASP A 44 2.56 -9.54 -0.11
C ASP A 44 3.61 -9.96 0.92
N ARG A 45 4.88 -9.59 0.70
CA ARG A 45 5.98 -9.85 1.64
C ARG A 45 5.79 -9.10 2.96
N GLY A 46 5.32 -7.86 2.91
CA GLY A 46 5.03 -7.07 4.09
C GLY A 46 3.95 -7.72 4.96
N VAL A 47 2.81 -8.08 4.36
CA VAL A 47 1.70 -8.76 5.04
C VAL A 47 2.15 -10.08 5.66
N ALA A 48 2.99 -10.85 4.97
CA ALA A 48 3.53 -12.11 5.47
C ALA A 48 4.41 -11.96 6.74
N THR A 49 4.90 -10.75 7.05
CA THR A 49 5.65 -10.50 8.29
C THR A 49 4.76 -10.25 9.51
N ILE A 50 3.47 -10.00 9.29
CA ILE A 50 2.54 -9.63 10.36
C ILE A 50 2.33 -10.82 11.30
N LYS A 51 2.57 -10.58 12.58
CA LYS A 51 2.32 -11.54 13.65
C LYS A 51 1.58 -10.83 14.77
N THR A 52 0.55 -11.44 15.31
CA THR A 52 -0.16 -10.93 16.48
C THR A 52 0.81 -10.69 17.64
N GLY A 53 0.75 -9.48 18.20
CA GLY A 53 1.70 -9.02 19.21
C GLY A 53 3.02 -8.48 18.68
N GLY A 54 3.33 -8.66 17.38
CA GLY A 54 4.45 -8.01 16.71
C GLY A 54 4.18 -6.54 16.42
N PHE A 55 5.13 -5.85 15.78
CA PHE A 55 5.04 -4.41 15.52
C PHE A 55 4.95 -4.11 14.03
N ALA A 56 4.27 -3.01 13.67
CA ALA A 56 4.13 -2.54 12.29
C ALA A 56 5.49 -2.22 11.62
N TYR A 57 6.55 -2.08 12.41
CA TYR A 57 7.90 -1.82 11.91
C TYR A 57 8.41 -2.91 10.96
N ASP A 58 8.12 -4.18 11.23
CA ASP A 58 8.59 -5.29 10.38
C ASP A 58 7.91 -5.26 9.01
N TYR A 59 6.61 -4.96 8.97
CA TYR A 59 5.88 -4.67 7.74
C TYR A 59 6.54 -3.53 6.97
N SER A 60 6.64 -2.35 7.58
CA SER A 60 7.18 -1.14 6.96
C SER A 60 8.60 -1.34 6.42
N LYS A 61 9.45 -2.02 7.19
CA LYS A 61 10.83 -2.35 6.79
C LYS A 61 10.87 -3.30 5.59
N THR A 62 10.01 -4.31 5.58
CA THR A 62 9.96 -5.31 4.51
C THR A 62 9.45 -4.70 3.21
N VAL A 63 8.38 -3.90 3.27
CA VAL A 63 7.87 -3.14 2.11
C VAL A 63 8.98 -2.27 1.54
N HIS A 64 9.56 -1.41 2.35
CA HIS A 64 10.62 -0.49 1.92
C HIS A 64 11.80 -1.22 1.28
N ASN A 65 12.33 -2.24 1.95
CA ASN A 65 13.50 -2.95 1.45
C ASN A 65 13.21 -3.68 0.14
N THR A 66 12.01 -4.25 -0.02
CA THR A 66 11.61 -4.88 -1.28
C THR A 66 11.64 -3.87 -2.43
N ILE A 67 11.02 -2.69 -2.25
CA ILE A 67 10.98 -1.64 -3.27
C ILE A 67 12.38 -1.10 -3.61
N ILE A 68 13.20 -0.82 -2.60
CA ILE A 68 14.56 -0.29 -2.82
C ILE A 68 15.45 -1.32 -3.53
N ASN A 69 15.35 -2.60 -3.19
CA ASN A 69 16.14 -3.65 -3.84
C ASN A 69 15.78 -3.86 -5.32
N GLU A 70 14.53 -3.56 -5.70
CA GLU A 70 14.08 -3.55 -7.11
C GLU A 70 14.45 -2.23 -7.84
N GLY A 71 15.13 -1.29 -7.17
CA GLY A 71 15.59 -0.02 -7.74
C GLY A 71 14.56 1.12 -7.72
N PHE A 72 13.40 0.90 -7.13
CA PHE A 72 12.29 1.88 -7.04
C PHE A 72 12.29 2.67 -5.73
N ARG A 73 11.30 3.54 -5.55
CA ARG A 73 11.14 4.41 -4.36
C ARG A 73 9.76 4.26 -3.75
N VAL A 74 9.69 4.37 -2.43
CA VAL A 74 8.43 4.53 -1.68
C VAL A 74 8.09 6.00 -1.57
N LEU A 75 6.84 6.36 -1.88
CA LEU A 75 6.33 7.71 -1.67
C LEU A 75 6.02 7.92 -0.19
N LYS A 76 6.87 8.69 0.49
CA LYS A 76 6.88 8.78 1.97
C LYS A 76 5.77 9.63 2.56
N THR A 77 5.15 10.48 1.76
CA THR A 77 4.03 11.34 2.17
C THR A 77 2.69 10.61 2.22
N LEU A 78 2.63 9.40 1.68
CA LEU A 78 1.45 8.57 1.63
C LEU A 78 1.62 7.32 2.50
N SER A 79 0.52 6.80 3.03
CA SER A 79 0.57 5.70 4.00
C SER A 79 -0.73 4.92 4.02
N GLY A 80 -0.69 3.69 4.43
CA GLY A 80 -1.86 2.94 4.86
C GLY A 80 -2.45 3.48 6.17
N HIS A 81 -3.59 2.95 6.55
CA HIS A 81 -4.39 3.48 7.68
C HIS A 81 -5.24 2.40 8.35
N GLY A 82 -5.82 2.73 9.49
CA GLY A 82 -6.90 1.95 10.08
C GLY A 82 -8.18 2.06 9.26
N VAL A 83 -9.01 1.03 9.34
CA VAL A 83 -10.34 0.96 8.73
C VAL A 83 -11.34 0.57 9.82
N GLY A 84 -12.49 1.27 9.91
CA GLY A 84 -13.46 1.00 10.95
C GLY A 84 -14.85 1.57 10.65
N ASN A 85 -15.25 2.62 11.37
CA ASN A 85 -16.50 3.33 11.06
C ASN A 85 -16.34 4.18 9.80
N ASP A 86 -15.13 4.69 9.60
CA ASP A 86 -14.74 5.45 8.41
C ASP A 86 -13.72 4.66 7.58
N VAL A 87 -13.59 5.04 6.31
CA VAL A 87 -12.58 4.44 5.41
C VAL A 87 -11.18 4.71 5.96
N HIS A 88 -10.92 5.94 6.41
CA HIS A 88 -9.62 6.36 6.93
C HIS A 88 -9.68 6.61 8.44
N GLU A 89 -9.04 5.74 9.21
CA GLU A 89 -8.89 5.88 10.66
C GLU A 89 -7.40 5.78 11.07
N MET A 90 -7.11 6.26 12.28
CA MET A 90 -5.81 6.00 12.89
C MET A 90 -5.69 4.52 13.34
N PRO A 91 -4.49 3.96 13.43
CA PRO A 91 -3.19 4.59 13.14
C PRO A 91 -2.83 4.59 11.66
N LEU A 92 -1.85 5.43 11.28
CA LEU A 92 -1.24 5.39 9.96
C LEU A 92 -0.15 4.31 9.89
N PHE A 93 -0.09 3.58 8.77
CA PHE A 93 0.90 2.54 8.50
C PHE A 93 1.87 2.98 7.41
N LEU A 94 3.04 3.45 7.82
CA LEU A 94 4.05 3.94 6.87
C LEU A 94 4.68 2.77 6.10
N ASN A 95 4.93 2.99 4.82
CA ASN A 95 5.57 2.02 3.92
C ASN A 95 7.11 2.08 3.96
N TYR A 96 7.68 2.68 4.99
CA TYR A 96 9.11 2.77 5.25
C TYR A 96 9.40 2.70 6.75
N PRO A 97 10.60 2.23 7.17
CA PRO A 97 10.92 2.06 8.58
C PRO A 97 11.03 3.41 9.29
N ALA A 98 10.11 3.68 10.22
CA ALA A 98 10.09 4.85 11.07
C ALA A 98 9.97 4.44 12.55
N ALA A 99 10.44 5.31 13.45
CA ALA A 99 10.38 5.03 14.89
C ALA A 99 8.94 4.89 15.42
N THR A 100 7.98 5.57 14.79
CA THR A 100 6.55 5.48 15.11
C THR A 100 6.00 4.08 14.88
N MET A 101 6.46 3.36 13.86
CA MET A 101 6.03 2.01 13.54
C MET A 101 6.45 0.97 14.59
N LYS A 102 7.46 1.27 15.41
CA LYS A 102 7.86 0.44 16.56
C LYS A 102 6.91 0.55 17.76
N LYS A 103 5.94 1.47 17.69
CA LYS A 103 4.96 1.71 18.76
C LYS A 103 3.59 1.16 18.44
N ILE A 104 3.34 0.76 17.18
CA ILE A 104 2.08 0.19 16.73
C ILE A 104 2.21 -1.32 16.78
N GLN A 105 1.49 -1.93 17.72
CA GLN A 105 1.45 -3.38 17.89
C GLN A 105 0.25 -3.95 17.16
N TRP A 106 0.45 -5.05 16.43
CA TRP A 106 -0.64 -5.77 15.80
C TRP A 106 -1.50 -6.46 16.85
N THR A 107 -2.76 -6.06 16.92
CA THR A 107 -3.73 -6.57 17.92
C THR A 107 -4.90 -7.23 17.18
N PRO A 108 -5.37 -8.41 17.63
CA PRO A 108 -6.53 -9.05 17.05
C PRO A 108 -7.75 -8.13 17.04
N GLY A 109 -8.49 -8.14 15.93
CA GLY A 109 -9.63 -7.28 15.68
C GLY A 109 -9.30 -5.96 14.97
N MET A 110 -8.02 -5.60 14.80
CA MET A 110 -7.65 -4.46 13.94
C MET A 110 -8.00 -4.79 12.49
N VAL A 111 -8.66 -3.84 11.82
CA VAL A 111 -8.84 -3.84 10.37
C VAL A 111 -8.03 -2.66 9.81
N VAL A 112 -7.21 -2.93 8.82
CA VAL A 112 -6.24 -1.95 8.31
C VAL A 112 -6.16 -2.01 6.79
N ALA A 113 -6.00 -0.85 6.16
CA ALA A 113 -5.61 -0.72 4.77
C ALA A 113 -4.08 -0.66 4.70
N LEU A 114 -3.48 -1.61 4.00
CA LEU A 114 -2.04 -1.69 3.78
C LEU A 114 -1.76 -1.48 2.30
N GLU A 115 -1.09 -0.38 1.96
CA GLU A 115 -1.05 0.15 0.60
C GLU A 115 0.32 0.75 0.25
N PRO A 116 1.31 -0.03 -0.14
CA PRO A 116 2.53 0.52 -0.71
C PRO A 116 2.21 1.40 -1.92
N ILE A 117 2.62 2.67 -1.85
CA ILE A 117 2.56 3.61 -2.95
C ILE A 117 3.99 3.95 -3.33
N THR A 118 4.33 3.71 -4.59
CA THR A 118 5.71 3.65 -5.06
C THR A 118 5.90 4.46 -6.34
N ALA A 119 7.13 4.79 -6.65
CA ALA A 119 7.49 5.47 -7.90
C ALA A 119 8.86 5.01 -8.41
N VAL A 120 9.14 5.31 -9.67
CA VAL A 120 10.42 4.96 -10.29
C VAL A 120 11.58 5.70 -9.61
N GLU A 121 11.47 7.03 -9.44
CA GLU A 121 12.53 7.85 -8.88
C GLU A 121 12.09 8.80 -7.76
N SER A 122 10.79 9.17 -7.72
CA SER A 122 10.26 10.09 -6.71
C SER A 122 10.08 9.38 -5.37
N ASP A 123 10.40 10.05 -4.28
CA ASP A 123 10.11 9.62 -2.90
C ASP A 123 9.05 10.50 -2.22
N ASP A 124 8.43 11.40 -2.99
CA ASP A 124 7.44 12.37 -2.56
C ASP A 124 6.49 12.74 -3.70
N VAL A 125 5.36 13.36 -3.37
CA VAL A 125 4.34 13.84 -4.32
C VAL A 125 4.22 15.35 -4.30
N VAL A 126 3.59 15.89 -5.34
CA VAL A 126 3.11 17.26 -5.41
C VAL A 126 1.61 17.27 -5.61
N TYR A 127 0.93 18.18 -4.92
CA TYR A 127 -0.50 18.41 -5.05
C TYR A 127 -0.73 19.45 -6.12
N HIS A 128 -1.65 19.19 -7.05
CA HIS A 128 -1.84 20.07 -8.21
C HIS A 128 -3.03 21.00 -8.07
N ASP A 129 -3.93 20.72 -7.15
CA ASP A 129 -5.10 21.54 -6.88
C ASP A 129 -5.49 21.53 -5.39
N ILE A 130 -6.50 22.36 -5.08
CA ILE A 130 -7.01 22.56 -3.73
C ILE A 130 -7.79 21.35 -3.16
N ASN A 131 -8.09 20.36 -4.00
CA ASN A 131 -8.89 19.19 -3.61
C ASN A 131 -8.04 18.03 -3.08
N ASP A 132 -6.70 18.17 -3.06
CA ASP A 132 -5.71 17.22 -2.54
C ASP A 132 -5.77 15.79 -3.15
N TRP A 133 -6.58 15.57 -4.21
CA TRP A 133 -6.74 14.27 -4.87
C TRP A 133 -5.93 14.14 -6.17
N ASN A 134 -5.51 15.28 -6.76
CA ASN A 134 -4.64 15.27 -7.94
C ASN A 134 -3.17 15.25 -7.52
N LEU A 135 -2.67 14.04 -7.28
CA LEU A 135 -1.32 13.78 -6.83
C LEU A 135 -0.41 13.38 -8.01
N TYR A 136 0.76 13.98 -8.08
CA TYR A 136 1.79 13.63 -9.06
C TYR A 136 3.10 13.32 -8.36
N CYS A 137 3.81 12.31 -8.87
CA CYS A 137 5.19 12.09 -8.46
C CYS A 137 6.00 13.36 -8.69
N ARG A 138 6.78 13.79 -7.70
CA ARG A 138 7.51 15.08 -7.73
C ARG A 138 8.38 15.28 -8.97
N LYS A 139 8.93 14.21 -9.51
CA LYS A 139 9.77 14.23 -10.72
C LYS A 139 8.99 13.97 -12.02
N GLY A 140 7.67 13.78 -11.95
CA GLY A 140 6.82 13.47 -13.11
C GLY A 140 6.99 12.03 -13.62
N ASP A 141 7.56 11.15 -12.83
CA ASP A 141 7.78 9.75 -13.14
C ASP A 141 6.55 8.86 -12.85
N LEU A 142 6.62 7.59 -13.24
CA LEU A 142 5.53 6.64 -13.01
C LEU A 142 5.38 6.33 -11.52
N GLY A 143 4.12 6.24 -11.05
CA GLY A 143 3.76 5.78 -9.72
C GLY A 143 2.81 4.57 -9.78
N ALA A 144 2.93 3.66 -8.83
CA ALA A 144 2.06 2.51 -8.65
C ALA A 144 1.57 2.38 -7.21
N GLN A 145 0.42 1.71 -7.04
CA GLN A 145 -0.15 1.37 -5.74
C GLN A 145 -0.74 -0.03 -5.82
N TRP A 146 -0.63 -0.75 -4.73
CA TRP A 146 -1.37 -1.99 -4.49
C TRP A 146 -1.83 -2.01 -3.06
N GLU A 147 -3.08 -2.44 -2.81
CA GLU A 147 -3.68 -2.29 -1.50
C GLU A 147 -4.57 -3.47 -1.13
N TYR A 148 -4.50 -3.84 0.14
CA TYR A 148 -5.39 -4.80 0.77
C TYR A 148 -6.03 -4.22 2.02
N THR A 149 -7.32 -4.51 2.23
CA THR A 149 -7.91 -4.47 3.57
C THR A 149 -7.57 -5.78 4.29
N VAL A 150 -6.95 -5.67 5.44
CA VAL A 150 -6.43 -6.80 6.22
C VAL A 150 -7.02 -6.80 7.63
N LEU A 151 -7.58 -7.94 8.05
CA LEU A 151 -7.96 -8.20 9.43
C LEU A 151 -6.79 -8.87 10.16
N ILE A 152 -6.45 -8.36 11.33
CA ILE A 152 -5.50 -9.02 12.23
C ILE A 152 -6.30 -9.99 13.11
N THR A 153 -6.03 -11.28 12.96
CA THR A 153 -6.64 -12.35 13.76
C THR A 153 -5.66 -12.88 14.83
N GLU A 154 -6.12 -13.72 15.73
CA GLU A 154 -5.26 -14.44 16.69
C GLU A 154 -4.15 -15.26 15.98
N ASN A 155 -4.43 -15.72 14.75
CA ASN A 155 -3.54 -16.59 13.99
C ASN A 155 -2.68 -15.85 12.95
N GLY A 156 -2.79 -14.51 12.87
CA GLY A 156 -2.09 -13.66 11.91
C GLY A 156 -3.03 -12.89 11.00
N PRO A 157 -2.52 -12.33 9.89
CA PRO A 157 -3.31 -11.49 8.98
C PRO A 157 -4.25 -12.32 8.10
N GLU A 158 -5.44 -11.80 7.85
CA GLU A 158 -6.42 -12.29 6.89
C GLU A 158 -6.77 -11.16 5.91
N ILE A 159 -6.61 -11.38 4.61
CA ILE A 159 -6.97 -10.41 3.57
C ILE A 159 -8.48 -10.47 3.36
N LEU A 160 -9.19 -9.37 3.69
CA LEU A 160 -10.62 -9.25 3.54
C LEU A 160 -11.03 -8.71 2.16
N ALA A 161 -10.23 -7.81 1.60
CA ALA A 161 -10.46 -7.22 0.28
C ALA A 161 -9.13 -6.90 -0.42
N GLY A 162 -9.18 -6.89 -1.74
CA GLY A 162 -8.04 -6.61 -2.62
C GLY A 162 -7.78 -7.76 -3.61
N VAL A 163 -6.98 -7.47 -4.62
CA VAL A 163 -6.62 -8.43 -5.67
C VAL A 163 -5.34 -9.16 -5.29
N THR A 164 -5.45 -10.42 -4.92
CA THR A 164 -4.31 -11.26 -4.50
C THR A 164 -3.64 -11.98 -5.66
N GLU A 165 -4.35 -12.13 -6.78
CA GLU A 165 -3.85 -12.77 -8.00
C GLU A 165 -2.96 -11.83 -8.82
N ASP A 166 -2.09 -12.39 -9.65
CA ASP A 166 -1.25 -11.64 -10.58
C ASP A 166 -2.04 -11.33 -11.86
N TRP A 167 -2.22 -10.05 -12.16
CA TRP A 167 -3.02 -9.54 -13.28
C TRP A 167 -2.16 -8.79 -14.33
N TYR A 168 -0.86 -9.04 -14.36
CA TYR A 168 0.10 -8.38 -15.25
C TYR A 168 0.96 -9.37 -16.04
#